data_f1d7c53cb234dcaf2e2fe8cf5f1c6518
#
_entry.id   f1d7c53cb234dcaf2e2fe8cf5f1c6518
#
_cell.length_a   1.000
_cell.length_b   1.000
_cell.length_c   1.000
_cell.angle_alpha   90.00
_cell.angle_beta   90.00
_cell.angle_gamma   90.00
#
_symmetry.space_group_name_H-M   'P 1'
#
loop_
_entity.id
_entity.type
_entity.pdbx_description
1 polymer ?
#
loop_
_entity_poly.entity_id
_entity_poly.type
_entity_poly.pdbx_seq_one_letter_code
_entity_poly.pdbx_strand_id
1 'polypeptide(L)'
;MSEYICKIATLEEMEQNWNYLIEIHPNNNAWKIYKEEAIKNMKEKNTIVYYGILNGTIISEATAFISNTNDTNELVNENTSYVSAFRTRKEYQGKGYFSKLYNFMENDLKNKGYTKLVVRCRAM
;
A
#
# COMPACT_ATOMS: atom_id res chain seq x y z
N MET A 1 4.10 -3.46 26.11
CA MET A 1 3.72 -2.25 25.39
C MET A 1 3.57 -2.54 23.89
N SER A 2 2.54 -1.99 23.29
CA SER A 2 2.34 -2.13 21.85
C SER A 2 3.30 -1.24 21.09
N GLU A 3 3.96 -1.80 20.10
CA GLU A 3 4.84 -1.03 19.21
C GLU A 3 4.26 -1.03 17.80
N TYR A 4 3.87 0.15 17.33
CA TYR A 4 3.37 0.33 15.97
C TYR A 4 4.36 1.17 15.19
N ILE A 5 4.85 0.61 14.09
CA ILE A 5 5.79 1.30 13.22
C ILE A 5 5.22 1.38 11.80
N CYS A 6 5.56 2.46 11.11
CA CYS A 6 5.24 2.64 9.69
C CYS A 6 6.54 2.59 8.91
N LYS A 7 6.51 1.93 7.76
CA LYS A 7 7.71 1.78 6.94
C LYS A 7 7.36 1.54 5.47
N ILE A 8 8.36 1.70 4.63
CA ILE A 8 8.26 1.28 3.23
C ILE A 8 8.44 -0.23 3.21
N ALA A 9 7.54 -0.92 2.53
CA ALA A 9 7.55 -2.37 2.45
C ALA A 9 8.74 -2.89 1.65
N THR A 10 9.35 -3.98 2.12
CA THR A 10 10.32 -4.74 1.33
C THR A 10 9.58 -5.77 0.48
N LEU A 11 10.26 -6.30 -0.53
CA LEU A 11 9.68 -7.35 -1.37
C LEU A 11 9.29 -8.58 -0.53
N GLU A 12 10.15 -8.97 0.40
CA GLU A 12 9.87 -10.10 1.29
C GLU A 12 8.60 -9.87 2.13
N GLU A 13 8.46 -8.68 2.69
CA GLU A 13 7.26 -8.33 3.46
C GLU A 13 6.02 -8.35 2.59
N MET A 14 6.12 -7.88 1.35
CA MET A 14 5.00 -7.91 0.42
C MET A 14 4.57 -9.35 0.12
N GLU A 15 5.52 -10.24 -0.12
CA GLU A 15 5.21 -11.63 -0.38
C GLU A 15 4.50 -12.28 0.80
N GLN A 16 4.98 -12.04 2.02
CA GLN A 16 4.35 -12.56 3.23
C GLN A 16 2.93 -12.04 3.37
N ASN A 17 2.72 -10.75 3.19
CA ASN A 17 1.40 -10.15 3.35
C ASN A 17 0.42 -10.64 2.28
N TRP A 18 0.86 -10.74 1.03
CA TRP A 18 0.00 -11.24 -0.04
C TRP A 18 -0.35 -12.72 0.16
N ASN A 19 0.61 -13.52 0.64
CA ASN A 19 0.34 -14.93 0.93
C ASN A 19 -0.72 -15.06 2.02
N TYR A 20 -0.67 -14.21 3.05
CA TYR A 20 -1.69 -14.17 4.08
C TYR A 20 -3.06 -13.80 3.49
N LEU A 21 -3.11 -12.77 2.64
CA LEU A 21 -4.37 -12.34 2.03
C LEU A 21 -4.98 -13.43 1.13
N ILE A 22 -4.13 -14.13 0.38
CA ILE A 22 -4.58 -15.26 -0.44
C ILE A 22 -5.14 -16.37 0.44
N GLU A 23 -4.49 -16.66 1.55
CA GLU A 23 -4.90 -17.72 2.47
C GLU A 23 -6.27 -17.43 3.09
N ILE A 24 -6.56 -16.18 3.45
CA ILE A 24 -7.85 -15.83 4.03
C ILE A 24 -8.97 -15.64 2.99
N HIS A 25 -8.62 -15.75 1.71
CA HIS A 25 -9.59 -15.67 0.60
C HIS A 25 -9.46 -16.89 -0.30
N PRO A 26 -9.66 -18.11 0.23
CA PRO A 26 -9.32 -19.35 -0.50
C PRO A 26 -10.18 -19.59 -1.73
N ASN A 27 -11.37 -18.99 -1.81
CA ASN A 27 -12.28 -19.20 -2.93
C ASN A 27 -12.23 -18.08 -3.98
N ASN A 28 -11.27 -17.17 -3.86
CA ASN A 28 -11.16 -16.04 -4.76
C ASN A 28 -9.77 -16.00 -5.40
N ASN A 29 -9.69 -16.49 -6.63
CA ASN A 29 -8.42 -16.56 -7.37
C ASN A 29 -7.88 -15.18 -7.77
N ALA A 30 -8.68 -14.15 -7.70
CA ALA A 30 -8.24 -12.79 -8.06
C ALA A 30 -7.10 -12.30 -7.17
N TRP A 31 -7.02 -12.78 -5.94
CA TRP A 31 -5.97 -12.36 -5.01
C TRP A 31 -4.58 -12.77 -5.46
N LYS A 32 -4.46 -13.89 -6.18
CA LYS A 32 -3.18 -14.31 -6.76
C LYS A 32 -2.75 -13.37 -7.88
N ILE A 33 -3.70 -12.92 -8.67
CA ILE A 33 -3.45 -11.95 -9.75
C ILE A 33 -3.02 -10.61 -9.15
N TYR A 34 -3.69 -10.17 -8.10
CA TYR A 34 -3.34 -8.93 -7.40
C TYR A 34 -1.92 -8.98 -6.84
N LYS A 35 -1.53 -10.13 -6.30
CA LYS A 35 -0.16 -10.32 -5.81
C LYS A 35 0.86 -10.16 -6.94
N GLU A 36 0.63 -10.81 -8.07
CA GLU A 36 1.53 -10.75 -9.22
C GLU A 36 1.69 -9.32 -9.72
N GLU A 37 0.58 -8.59 -9.85
CA GLU A 37 0.60 -7.21 -10.30
C GLU A 37 1.32 -6.29 -9.32
N ALA A 38 1.07 -6.45 -8.02
CA ALA A 38 1.69 -5.63 -7.00
C ALA A 38 3.21 -5.82 -6.97
N ILE A 39 3.66 -7.06 -7.06
CA ILE A 39 5.09 -7.37 -7.05
C ILE A 39 5.75 -6.85 -8.33
N LYS A 40 5.10 -7.04 -9.47
CA LYS A 40 5.61 -6.52 -10.74
C LYS A 40 5.79 -5.01 -10.69
N ASN A 41 4.77 -4.28 -10.21
CA ASN A 41 4.83 -2.83 -10.12
C ASN A 41 5.93 -2.36 -9.17
N MET A 42 6.16 -3.09 -8.10
CA MET A 42 7.24 -2.75 -7.18
C MET A 42 8.61 -2.96 -7.83
N LYS A 43 8.80 -4.08 -8.52
CA LYS A 43 10.06 -4.39 -9.19
C LYS A 43 10.36 -3.40 -10.31
N GLU A 44 9.33 -2.91 -11.00
CA GLU A 44 9.46 -1.92 -12.07
C GLU A 44 9.53 -0.48 -11.54
N LYS A 45 9.49 -0.32 -10.22
CA LYS A 45 9.55 0.98 -9.54
C LYS A 45 8.38 1.90 -9.90
N ASN A 46 7.23 1.32 -10.20
CA ASN A 46 6.00 2.06 -10.46
C ASN A 46 5.25 2.42 -9.18
N THR A 47 5.54 1.72 -8.10
CA THR A 47 4.84 1.90 -6.83
C THR A 47 5.80 1.94 -5.66
N ILE A 48 5.36 2.63 -4.61
CA ILE A 48 5.94 2.52 -3.28
C ILE A 48 4.83 2.01 -2.38
N VAL A 49 5.10 0.93 -1.67
CA VAL A 49 4.13 0.32 -0.76
C VAL A 49 4.53 0.64 0.67
N TYR A 50 3.54 1.05 1.46
CA TYR A 50 3.75 1.43 2.85
C TYR A 50 2.99 0.48 3.76
N TYR A 51 3.66 0.00 4.81
CA TYR A 51 3.04 -0.90 5.78
C TYR A 51 3.06 -0.31 7.17
N GLY A 52 1.96 -0.50 7.88
CA GLY A 52 1.88 -0.29 9.31
C GLY A 52 1.98 -1.63 10.01
N ILE A 53 2.95 -1.76 10.91
CA ILE A 53 3.30 -3.03 11.54
C ILE A 53 3.13 -2.88 13.05
N LEU A 54 2.27 -3.70 13.63
CA LEU A 54 2.03 -3.71 15.08
C LEU A 54 2.59 -4.99 15.66
N ASN A 55 3.59 -4.83 16.53
CA ASN A 55 4.23 -5.96 17.20
C ASN A 55 4.68 -7.06 16.22
N GLY A 56 5.24 -6.65 15.09
CA GLY A 56 5.74 -7.56 14.08
C GLY A 56 4.72 -8.06 13.07
N THR A 57 3.46 -7.67 13.20
CA THR A 57 2.39 -8.08 12.29
C THR A 57 1.96 -6.92 11.41
N ILE A 58 1.91 -7.15 10.10
CA ILE A 58 1.44 -6.14 9.14
C ILE A 58 -0.07 -6.02 9.29
N ILE A 59 -0.56 -4.87 9.77
CA ILE A 59 -1.99 -4.66 10.00
C ILE A 59 -2.62 -3.64 9.07
N SER A 60 -1.82 -2.80 8.42
CA SER A 60 -2.35 -1.81 7.48
C SER A 60 -1.39 -1.62 6.32
N GLU A 61 -1.95 -1.21 5.18
CA GLU A 61 -1.16 -0.97 3.97
C GLU A 61 -1.74 0.17 3.14
N ALA A 62 -0.86 0.81 2.38
CA ALA A 62 -1.22 1.82 1.39
C ALA A 62 -0.22 1.76 0.25
N THR A 63 -0.69 1.96 -0.98
CA THR A 63 0.16 1.92 -2.17
C THR A 63 0.13 3.26 -2.88
N ALA A 64 1.30 3.79 -3.19
CA ALA A 64 1.44 5.02 -3.95
C ALA A 64 1.97 4.70 -5.35
N PHE A 65 1.24 5.10 -6.39
CA PHE A 65 1.67 4.97 -7.77
C PHE A 65 2.45 6.23 -8.13
N ILE A 66 3.70 6.06 -8.54
CA ILE A 66 4.63 7.16 -8.80
C ILE A 66 5.06 7.26 -10.25
N SER A 67 4.54 6.39 -11.11
CA SER A 67 4.76 6.46 -12.55
C SER A 67 3.51 6.01 -13.27
N ASN A 68 3.45 6.29 -14.58
CA ASN A 68 2.33 5.85 -15.41
C ASN A 68 2.33 4.34 -15.50
N THR A 69 1.20 3.75 -15.20
CA THR A 69 0.97 2.31 -15.37
C THR A 69 -0.21 2.15 -16.33
N ASN A 70 -0.35 0.94 -16.87
CA ASN A 70 -1.46 0.64 -17.77
C ASN A 70 -2.81 0.69 -17.07
N ASP A 71 -2.81 0.66 -15.75
CA ASP A 71 -4.03 0.70 -14.94
C ASP A 71 -4.52 2.11 -14.67
N THR A 72 -3.72 3.11 -14.97
CA THR A 72 -4.11 4.51 -14.81
C THR A 72 -4.17 5.15 -16.17
N ASN A 73 -5.38 5.54 -16.61
CA ASN A 73 -5.57 6.28 -17.84
C ASN A 73 -5.20 7.75 -17.70
N GLU A 74 -4.72 8.13 -16.54
CA GLU A 74 -4.35 9.51 -16.25
C GLU A 74 -2.84 9.63 -16.18
N LEU A 75 -2.34 10.76 -16.65
CA LEU A 75 -0.93 11.07 -16.61
C LEU A 75 -0.53 11.38 -15.17
N VAL A 76 0.46 10.66 -14.67
CA VAL A 76 1.08 11.00 -13.40
C VAL A 76 2.15 12.04 -13.69
N ASN A 77 1.93 13.26 -13.22
CA ASN A 77 2.92 14.32 -13.33
C ASN A 77 4.08 14.03 -12.38
N GLU A 78 5.23 14.65 -12.64
CA GLU A 78 6.43 14.46 -11.82
C GLU A 78 6.19 14.68 -10.33
N ASN A 79 5.28 15.61 -10.00
CA ASN A 79 5.03 15.98 -8.60
C ASN A 79 3.75 15.38 -8.03
N THR A 80 3.12 14.48 -8.77
CA THR A 80 1.83 13.89 -8.37
C THR A 80 1.96 12.40 -8.17
N SER A 81 1.41 11.90 -7.08
CA SER A 81 1.29 10.48 -6.81
C SER A 81 -0.17 10.10 -6.63
N TYR A 82 -0.57 8.96 -7.19
CA TYR A 82 -1.90 8.40 -6.99
C TYR A 82 -1.82 7.36 -5.88
N VAL A 83 -2.63 7.54 -4.86
CA VAL A 83 -2.61 6.69 -3.68
C VAL A 83 -3.86 5.83 -3.64
N SER A 84 -3.69 4.54 -3.49
CA SER A 84 -4.80 3.59 -3.47
C SER A 84 -4.45 2.34 -2.66
N ALA A 85 -5.32 1.33 -2.73
CA ALA A 85 -5.13 0.05 -2.06
C ALA A 85 -4.96 0.20 -0.55
N PHE A 86 -5.79 1.06 0.06
CA PHE A 86 -5.80 1.24 1.49
C PHE A 86 -6.48 0.06 2.16
N ARG A 87 -5.77 -0.57 3.10
CA ARG A 87 -6.34 -1.68 3.87
C ARG A 87 -5.85 -1.62 5.30
N THR A 88 -6.77 -1.92 6.22
CA THR A 88 -6.43 -2.13 7.62
C THR A 88 -7.20 -3.37 8.05
N ARG A 89 -6.53 -4.30 8.74
CA ARG A 89 -7.21 -5.50 9.21
C ARG A 89 -8.37 -5.10 10.09
N LYS A 90 -9.49 -5.83 9.94
CA LYS A 90 -10.77 -5.50 10.54
C LYS A 90 -10.68 -5.23 12.05
N GLU A 91 -9.95 -6.08 12.78
CA GLU A 91 -9.82 -5.95 14.22
C GLU A 91 -9.04 -4.72 14.68
N TYR A 92 -8.36 -4.04 13.74
CA TYR A 92 -7.56 -2.85 14.03
C TYR A 92 -8.15 -1.56 13.45
N GLN A 93 -9.28 -1.66 12.79
CA GLN A 93 -9.95 -0.48 12.22
C GLN A 93 -10.51 0.43 13.33
N GLY A 94 -10.57 1.72 13.04
CA GLY A 94 -11.14 2.69 13.97
C GLY A 94 -10.26 3.06 15.15
N LYS A 95 -8.97 2.66 15.13
CA LYS A 95 -8.05 2.91 16.24
C LYS A 95 -6.93 3.90 15.91
N GLY A 96 -7.02 4.55 14.76
CA GLY A 96 -6.04 5.54 14.35
C GLY A 96 -4.77 5.01 13.70
N TYR A 97 -4.64 3.72 13.53
CA TYR A 97 -3.45 3.13 12.91
C TYR A 97 -3.29 3.56 11.45
N PHE A 98 -4.37 3.55 10.70
CA PHE A 98 -4.30 3.96 9.30
C PHE A 98 -3.94 5.43 9.16
N SER A 99 -4.44 6.31 10.03
CA SER A 99 -4.10 7.72 10.00
C SER A 99 -2.61 7.94 10.19
N LYS A 100 -1.99 7.16 11.08
CA LYS A 100 -0.54 7.24 11.29
C LYS A 100 0.22 6.78 10.05
N LEU A 101 -0.24 5.71 9.41
CA LEU A 101 0.37 5.22 8.18
C LEU A 101 0.24 6.25 7.06
N TYR A 102 -0.94 6.84 6.91
CA TYR A 102 -1.17 7.86 5.88
C TYR A 102 -0.25 9.05 6.08
N ASN A 103 -0.10 9.54 7.32
CA ASN A 103 0.79 10.65 7.61
C ASN A 103 2.25 10.30 7.29
N PHE A 104 2.66 9.10 7.62
CA PHE A 104 4.01 8.63 7.28
C PHE A 104 4.24 8.63 5.77
N MET A 105 3.29 8.05 5.03
CA MET A 105 3.34 7.99 3.57
C MET A 105 3.38 9.40 2.96
N GLU A 106 2.50 10.28 3.41
CA GLU A 106 2.43 11.65 2.91
C GLU A 106 3.77 12.38 3.09
N ASN A 107 4.35 12.27 4.28
CA ASN A 107 5.64 12.89 4.57
C ASN A 107 6.77 12.29 3.72
N ASP A 108 6.78 10.97 3.56
CA ASP A 108 7.79 10.31 2.75
C ASP A 108 7.71 10.70 1.28
N LEU A 109 6.49 10.71 0.74
CA LEU A 109 6.27 11.11 -0.65
C LEU A 109 6.64 12.57 -0.87
N LYS A 110 6.31 13.44 0.08
CA LYS A 110 6.67 14.85 -0.01
C LYS A 110 8.20 15.03 -0.03
N ASN A 111 8.90 14.28 0.82
CA ASN A 111 10.37 14.31 0.85
C ASN A 111 10.99 13.80 -0.45
N LYS A 112 10.26 12.95 -1.20
CA LYS A 112 10.70 12.44 -2.49
C LYS A 112 10.31 13.34 -3.66
N GLY A 113 9.63 14.46 -3.40
CA GLY A 113 9.25 15.42 -4.42
C GLY A 113 7.80 15.33 -4.89
N TYR A 114 7.00 14.45 -4.30
CA TYR A 114 5.59 14.32 -4.66
C TYR A 114 4.76 15.23 -3.77
N THR A 115 4.45 16.41 -4.28
CA THR A 115 3.77 17.46 -3.50
C THR A 115 2.25 17.38 -3.61
N LYS A 116 1.75 16.60 -4.56
CA LYS A 116 0.31 16.42 -4.76
C LYS A 116 -0.05 14.95 -4.70
N LEU A 117 -0.98 14.62 -3.83
CA LEU A 117 -1.49 13.26 -3.69
C LEU A 117 -2.93 13.22 -4.16
N VAL A 118 -3.24 12.28 -5.05
CA VAL A 118 -4.60 12.04 -5.52
C VAL A 118 -5.04 10.71 -4.94
N VAL A 119 -6.05 10.74 -4.10
CA VAL A 119 -6.56 9.53 -3.45
C VAL A 119 -7.59 8.88 -4.36
N ARG A 120 -7.40 7.60 -4.64
CA ARG A 120 -8.37 6.79 -5.35
C ARG A 120 -9.02 5.83 -4.37
N CYS A 121 -10.32 5.99 -4.18
CA CYS A 121 -11.08 5.04 -3.39
C CYS A 121 -11.86 4.15 -4.36
N ARG A 122 -11.62 2.85 -4.27
CA ARG A 122 -12.48 1.89 -4.96
C ARG A 122 -13.48 1.38 -3.95
N ALA A 123 -14.75 1.49 -4.29
CA ALA A 123 -15.78 0.81 -3.53
C ALA A 123 -15.60 -0.69 -3.75
N MET A 124 -15.49 -1.38 -2.67
CA MET A 124 -15.36 -2.85 -2.72
C MET A 124 -16.56 -3.50 -2.13
#